data_11350c5d95d4b5a4cb9a896172792916
#
_entry.id   11350c5d95d4b5a4cb9a896172792916
#
_cell.length_a   1.000
_cell.length_b   1.000
_cell.length_c   1.000
_cell.angle_alpha   90.00
_cell.angle_beta   90.00
_cell.angle_gamma   90.00
#
_symmetry.space_group_name_H-M   'P 1'
#
loop_
_entity.id
_entity.type
_entity.pdbx_description
1 polymer ?
#
loop_
_entity_poly.entity_id
_entity_poly.type
_entity_poly.pdbx_seq_one_letter_code
_entity_poly.pdbx_strand_id
1 'polypeptide(L)'
;MILVTGGTGLVGSHLLYQICQSETKVRAIKRLQSNTEFVRQVFSYYTEKADALFQKIEWVDADLLNISELDFAFKGATKVYHCAAWISFNPKHKTKMMYTNIEGTTNVVNLCLAHHIQKLCHVSSVAAIGNTINSAPIDEKTPWVNSPINSCYALSKHRSEMEVWRGIHEGLNAVIICPAIIMGPGKWEKGSSMIFKQVWKGFSFYASGTNGFVDVRDVANVMIQPVSYTHLTLPTILLV
;
A
#
# COMPACT_ATOMS: atom_id res chain seq x y z
N MET A 1 -4.04 -5.84 18.36
CA MET A 1 -4.24 -6.59 17.10
C MET A 1 -3.78 -5.77 15.93
N ILE A 2 -3.21 -6.39 14.89
CA ILE A 2 -2.80 -5.73 13.63
C ILE A 2 -3.99 -5.72 12.67
N LEU A 3 -4.22 -4.58 11.99
CA LEU A 3 -5.19 -4.42 10.90
C LEU A 3 -4.45 -4.12 9.58
N VAL A 4 -4.82 -4.83 8.53
CA VAL A 4 -4.26 -4.62 7.18
C VAL A 4 -5.38 -4.25 6.20
N THR A 5 -5.27 -3.10 5.55
CA THR A 5 -6.12 -2.75 4.41
C THR A 5 -5.44 -3.14 3.11
N GLY A 6 -6.22 -3.50 2.10
CA GLY A 6 -5.65 -3.95 0.82
C GLY A 6 -4.96 -5.31 0.88
N GLY A 7 -5.29 -6.15 1.86
CA GLY A 7 -4.70 -7.48 2.08
C GLY A 7 -4.78 -8.42 0.87
N THR A 8 -5.74 -8.21 -0.04
CA THR A 8 -5.90 -9.02 -1.26
C THR A 8 -5.09 -8.49 -2.46
N GLY A 9 -4.32 -7.40 -2.28
CA GLY A 9 -3.40 -6.83 -3.28
C GLY A 9 -2.01 -7.47 -3.24
N LEU A 10 -1.14 -7.07 -4.20
CA LEU A 10 0.23 -7.57 -4.27
C LEU A 10 0.99 -7.33 -2.96
N VAL A 11 1.11 -6.08 -2.51
CA VAL A 11 1.85 -5.75 -1.28
C VAL A 11 1.18 -6.37 -0.06
N GLY A 12 -0.15 -6.19 0.08
CA GLY A 12 -0.88 -6.67 1.26
C GLY A 12 -0.81 -8.19 1.44
N SER A 13 -0.81 -8.98 0.37
CA SER A 13 -0.71 -10.45 0.47
C SER A 13 0.67 -10.91 0.96
N HIS A 14 1.75 -10.29 0.48
CA HIS A 14 3.10 -10.59 0.95
C HIS A 14 3.35 -10.10 2.37
N LEU A 15 2.82 -8.93 2.71
CA LEU A 15 2.87 -8.40 4.08
C LEU A 15 2.11 -9.32 5.05
N LEU A 16 0.91 -9.78 4.70
CA LEU A 16 0.14 -10.71 5.53
C LEU A 16 0.90 -12.01 5.77
N TYR A 17 1.59 -12.54 4.75
CA TYR A 17 2.44 -13.72 4.91
C TYR A 17 3.49 -13.49 6.02
N GLN A 18 4.22 -12.39 5.97
CA GLN A 18 5.27 -12.09 6.94
C GLN A 18 4.70 -11.85 8.35
N ILE A 19 3.59 -11.11 8.47
CA ILE A 19 2.94 -10.87 9.77
C ILE A 19 2.48 -12.20 10.38
N CYS A 20 1.87 -13.08 9.59
CA CYS A 20 1.37 -14.37 10.07
C CYS A 20 2.46 -15.34 10.54
N GLN A 21 3.74 -15.10 10.23
CA GLN A 21 4.83 -15.90 10.76
C GLN A 21 5.07 -15.64 12.26
N SER A 22 4.94 -14.38 12.69
CA SER A 22 5.21 -13.96 14.09
C SER A 22 3.94 -13.76 14.91
N GLU A 23 2.84 -13.35 14.30
CA GLU A 23 1.59 -13.05 14.99
C GLU A 23 0.65 -14.26 14.99
N THR A 24 -0.10 -14.41 16.09
CA THR A 24 -1.10 -15.49 16.22
C THR A 24 -2.39 -15.18 15.47
N LYS A 25 -2.74 -13.90 15.36
CA LYS A 25 -3.95 -13.42 14.66
C LYS A 25 -3.72 -12.03 14.08
N VAL A 26 -4.17 -11.84 12.83
CA VAL A 26 -4.17 -10.56 12.12
C VAL A 26 -5.53 -10.34 11.48
N ARG A 27 -6.03 -9.11 11.51
CA ARG A 27 -7.26 -8.75 10.80
C ARG A 27 -6.89 -8.12 9.46
N ALA A 28 -7.60 -8.52 8.40
CA ALA A 28 -7.47 -7.91 7.10
C ALA A 28 -8.84 -7.57 6.52
N ILE A 29 -8.98 -6.35 5.98
CA ILE A 29 -10.22 -5.99 5.30
C ILE A 29 -10.16 -6.37 3.82
N LYS A 30 -11.31 -6.78 3.32
CA LYS A 30 -11.55 -7.05 1.91
C LYS A 30 -12.93 -6.52 1.50
N ARG A 31 -13.11 -6.20 0.24
CA ARG A 31 -14.46 -5.96 -0.29
C ARG A 31 -15.18 -7.30 -0.47
N LEU A 32 -16.49 -7.30 -0.33
CA LEU A 32 -17.32 -8.51 -0.42
C LEU A 32 -16.98 -9.41 -1.62
N GLN A 33 -16.67 -8.80 -2.77
CA GLN A 33 -16.34 -9.51 -4.02
C GLN A 33 -14.85 -9.86 -4.17
N SER A 34 -14.00 -9.53 -3.19
CA SER A 34 -12.56 -9.80 -3.29
C SER A 34 -12.25 -11.27 -3.09
N ASN A 35 -11.44 -11.82 -3.98
CA ASN A 35 -10.98 -13.19 -3.88
C ASN A 35 -9.75 -13.29 -2.97
N THR A 36 -9.86 -14.03 -1.87
CA THR A 36 -8.77 -14.30 -0.92
C THR A 36 -7.88 -15.48 -1.31
N GLU A 37 -8.31 -16.31 -2.27
CA GLU A 37 -7.53 -17.48 -2.73
C GLU A 37 -6.16 -17.05 -3.29
N PHE A 38 -6.09 -15.87 -3.91
CA PHE A 38 -4.82 -15.32 -4.33
C PHE A 38 -3.83 -15.12 -3.16
N VAL A 39 -4.31 -14.71 -1.99
CA VAL A 39 -3.46 -14.55 -0.79
C VAL A 39 -2.93 -15.90 -0.33
N ARG A 40 -3.78 -16.93 -0.32
CA ARG A 40 -3.39 -18.30 -0.02
C ARG A 40 -2.35 -18.82 -1.01
N GLN A 41 -2.52 -18.54 -2.30
CA GLN A 41 -1.55 -18.87 -3.34
C GLN A 41 -0.21 -18.16 -3.11
N VAL A 42 -0.19 -16.88 -2.72
CA VAL A 42 1.04 -16.17 -2.38
C VAL A 42 1.74 -16.86 -1.21
N PHE A 43 1.01 -17.30 -0.18
CA PHE A 43 1.60 -18.02 0.95
C PHE A 43 2.25 -19.34 0.53
N SER A 44 1.64 -20.08 -0.41
CA SER A 44 2.20 -21.35 -0.93
C SER A 44 3.51 -21.18 -1.70
N TYR A 45 3.84 -19.98 -2.16
CA TYR A 45 5.15 -19.70 -2.77
C TYR A 45 6.30 -19.73 -1.76
N TYR A 46 6.00 -19.59 -0.47
CA TYR A 46 7.00 -19.45 0.59
C TYR A 46 7.07 -20.64 1.55
N THR A 47 5.97 -21.39 1.70
CA THR A 47 5.90 -22.44 2.71
C THR A 47 4.84 -23.49 2.38
N GLU A 48 5.09 -24.74 2.76
CA GLU A 48 4.12 -25.81 2.74
C GLU A 48 3.01 -25.63 3.81
N LYS A 49 3.29 -24.81 4.86
CA LYS A 49 2.34 -24.49 5.93
C LYS A 49 1.40 -23.32 5.58
N ALA A 50 1.21 -23.05 4.28
CA ALA A 50 0.43 -21.90 3.79
C ALA A 50 -0.97 -21.83 4.40
N ASP A 51 -1.68 -22.96 4.47
CA ASP A 51 -3.04 -23.03 4.99
C ASP A 51 -3.10 -22.67 6.49
N ALA A 52 -2.19 -23.19 7.28
CA ALA A 52 -2.13 -22.88 8.71
C ALA A 52 -1.85 -21.40 8.99
N LEU A 53 -1.00 -20.77 8.18
CA LEU A 53 -0.74 -19.33 8.27
C LEU A 53 -1.94 -18.52 7.77
N PHE A 54 -2.56 -18.92 6.68
CA PHE A 54 -3.73 -18.24 6.11
C PHE A 54 -4.92 -18.24 7.09
N GLN A 55 -5.11 -19.30 7.87
CA GLN A 55 -6.17 -19.39 8.88
C GLN A 55 -5.99 -18.39 10.05
N LYS A 56 -4.80 -17.81 10.23
CA LYS A 56 -4.59 -16.76 11.22
C LYS A 56 -5.22 -15.42 10.82
N ILE A 57 -5.68 -15.28 9.57
CA ILE A 57 -6.25 -14.04 9.06
C ILE A 57 -7.76 -14.01 9.35
N GLU A 58 -8.16 -13.03 10.16
CA GLU A 58 -9.56 -12.66 10.32
C GLU A 58 -9.96 -11.72 9.19
N TRP A 59 -10.69 -12.25 8.20
CA TRP A 59 -11.20 -11.44 7.11
C TRP A 59 -12.48 -10.71 7.51
N VAL A 60 -12.47 -9.38 7.33
CA VAL A 60 -13.64 -8.51 7.56
C VAL A 60 -14.03 -7.87 6.24
N ASP A 61 -15.31 -7.97 5.89
CA ASP A 61 -15.85 -7.27 4.73
C ASP A 61 -16.00 -5.79 5.07
N ALA A 62 -15.26 -4.93 4.36
CA ALA A 62 -15.33 -3.48 4.50
C ALA A 62 -14.82 -2.77 3.24
N ASP A 63 -15.52 -1.70 2.85
CA ASP A 63 -15.05 -0.77 1.83
C ASP A 63 -14.43 0.47 2.52
N LEU A 64 -13.33 0.98 1.96
CA LEU A 64 -12.66 2.19 2.49
C LEU A 64 -13.58 3.43 2.51
N LEU A 65 -14.61 3.44 1.68
CA LEU A 65 -15.58 4.53 1.60
C LEU A 65 -16.79 4.33 2.52
N ASN A 66 -16.90 3.18 3.19
CA ASN A 66 -17.94 2.90 4.17
C ASN A 66 -17.39 3.00 5.59
N ILE A 67 -17.59 4.16 6.21
CA ILE A 67 -17.05 4.47 7.55
C ILE A 67 -17.55 3.47 8.60
N SER A 68 -18.82 3.05 8.54
CA SER A 68 -19.38 2.13 9.54
C SER A 68 -18.73 0.74 9.47
N GLU A 69 -18.48 0.22 8.26
CA GLU A 69 -17.81 -1.05 8.07
C GLU A 69 -16.33 -0.96 8.52
N LEU A 70 -15.67 0.15 8.18
CA LEU A 70 -14.29 0.41 8.61
C LEU A 70 -14.19 0.54 10.13
N ASP A 71 -15.07 1.32 10.77
CA ASP A 71 -15.06 1.47 12.23
C ASP A 71 -15.16 0.13 12.93
N PHE A 72 -16.05 -0.75 12.44
CA PHE A 72 -16.13 -2.11 12.95
C PHE A 72 -14.81 -2.86 12.80
N ALA A 73 -14.16 -2.74 11.63
CA ALA A 73 -12.88 -3.41 11.37
C ALA A 73 -11.74 -2.88 12.26
N PHE A 74 -11.80 -1.61 12.68
CA PHE A 74 -10.81 -0.98 13.54
C PHE A 74 -10.90 -1.38 15.02
N LYS A 75 -12.03 -1.94 15.48
CA LYS A 75 -12.22 -2.33 16.89
C LYS A 75 -11.12 -3.26 17.38
N GLY A 76 -10.40 -2.83 18.41
CA GLY A 76 -9.28 -3.57 19.02
C GLY A 76 -7.99 -3.60 18.20
N ALA A 77 -7.92 -2.87 17.09
CA ALA A 77 -6.67 -2.69 16.37
C ALA A 77 -5.73 -1.76 17.16
N THR A 78 -4.44 -2.05 17.12
CA THR A 78 -3.38 -1.23 17.73
C THR A 78 -2.37 -0.73 16.69
N LYS A 79 -2.20 -1.47 15.62
CA LYS A 79 -1.33 -1.14 14.50
C LYS A 79 -2.08 -1.31 13.19
N VAL A 80 -1.88 -0.40 12.24
CA VAL A 80 -2.56 -0.41 10.94
C VAL A 80 -1.54 -0.36 9.82
N TYR A 81 -1.68 -1.26 8.85
CA TYR A 81 -0.96 -1.21 7.59
C TYR A 81 -1.94 -0.85 6.47
N HIS A 82 -1.77 0.32 5.90
CA HIS A 82 -2.63 0.81 4.83
C HIS A 82 -1.99 0.61 3.45
N CYS A 83 -2.30 -0.56 2.85
CA CYS A 83 -1.82 -0.95 1.50
C CYS A 83 -2.89 -0.74 0.42
N ALA A 84 -4.11 -0.41 0.81
CA ALA A 84 -5.21 -0.29 -0.14
C ALA A 84 -5.06 0.98 -0.98
N ALA A 85 -5.05 0.81 -2.29
CA ALA A 85 -5.16 1.87 -3.27
C ALA A 85 -5.72 1.30 -4.58
N TRP A 86 -6.39 2.14 -5.34
CA TRP A 86 -6.78 1.80 -6.70
C TRP A 86 -5.81 2.42 -7.71
N ILE A 87 -5.22 1.58 -8.55
CA ILE A 87 -4.29 1.99 -9.60
C ILE A 87 -5.01 1.87 -10.93
N SER A 88 -5.10 2.97 -11.67
CA SER A 88 -5.61 2.98 -13.04
C SER A 88 -5.00 4.12 -13.84
N PHE A 89 -4.60 3.80 -15.07
CA PHE A 89 -4.15 4.79 -16.05
C PHE A 89 -5.23 5.09 -17.11
N ASN A 90 -6.41 4.48 -16.98
CA ASN A 90 -7.55 4.74 -17.85
C ASN A 90 -8.22 6.07 -17.46
N PRO A 91 -8.31 7.06 -18.39
CA PRO A 91 -8.93 8.36 -18.09
C PRO A 91 -10.38 8.25 -17.55
N LYS A 92 -11.13 7.24 -17.98
CA LYS A 92 -12.51 7.01 -17.52
C LYS A 92 -12.59 6.68 -16.02
N HIS A 93 -11.51 6.19 -15.44
CA HIS A 93 -11.46 5.84 -14.02
C HIS A 93 -10.95 6.98 -13.13
N LYS A 94 -10.52 8.12 -13.71
CA LYS A 94 -9.86 9.22 -13.01
C LYS A 94 -10.63 9.65 -11.75
N THR A 95 -11.86 10.09 -11.90
CA THR A 95 -12.66 10.65 -10.78
C THR A 95 -12.84 9.62 -9.68
N LYS A 96 -13.23 8.40 -10.04
CA LYS A 96 -13.46 7.34 -9.07
C LYS A 96 -12.17 6.90 -8.36
N MET A 97 -11.04 6.82 -9.09
CA MET A 97 -9.74 6.49 -8.51
C MET A 97 -9.29 7.57 -7.52
N MET A 98 -9.36 8.84 -7.92
CA MET A 98 -9.04 9.99 -7.07
C MET A 98 -9.86 9.95 -5.78
N TYR A 99 -11.17 9.82 -5.91
CA TYR A 99 -12.09 9.77 -4.77
C TYR A 99 -11.78 8.58 -3.85
N THR A 100 -11.66 7.36 -4.42
CA THR A 100 -11.37 6.16 -3.62
C THR A 100 -10.05 6.27 -2.86
N ASN A 101 -8.99 6.78 -3.51
CA ASN A 101 -7.67 6.84 -2.87
C ASN A 101 -7.62 7.92 -1.80
N ILE A 102 -8.16 9.11 -2.07
CA ILE A 102 -8.10 10.25 -1.14
C ILE A 102 -9.05 9.99 0.04
N GLU A 103 -10.35 9.85 -0.22
CA GLU A 103 -11.35 9.64 0.84
C GLU A 103 -11.11 8.35 1.62
N GLY A 104 -10.71 7.28 0.93
CA GLY A 104 -10.37 6.03 1.59
C GLY A 104 -9.20 6.19 2.57
N THR A 105 -8.17 6.96 2.20
CA THR A 105 -7.06 7.26 3.11
C THR A 105 -7.48 8.21 4.22
N THR A 106 -8.29 9.24 3.91
CA THR A 106 -8.87 10.15 4.91
C THR A 106 -9.64 9.38 5.98
N ASN A 107 -10.49 8.44 5.58
CA ASN A 107 -11.26 7.62 6.51
C ASN A 107 -10.35 6.75 7.39
N VAL A 108 -9.32 6.13 6.79
CA VAL A 108 -8.33 5.34 7.56
C VAL A 108 -7.60 6.22 8.58
N VAL A 109 -7.14 7.40 8.20
CA VAL A 109 -6.44 8.35 9.10
C VAL A 109 -7.36 8.79 10.24
N ASN A 110 -8.60 9.19 9.94
CA ASN A 110 -9.56 9.60 10.94
C ASN A 110 -9.86 8.49 11.95
N LEU A 111 -10.02 7.25 11.47
CA LEU A 111 -10.25 6.11 12.34
C LEU A 111 -8.99 5.73 13.14
N CYS A 112 -7.78 5.91 12.58
CA CYS A 112 -6.55 5.76 13.35
C CYS A 112 -6.51 6.71 14.54
N LEU A 113 -6.89 7.97 14.35
CA LEU A 113 -6.97 8.97 15.43
C LEU A 113 -8.06 8.59 16.44
N ALA A 114 -9.27 8.29 15.97
CA ALA A 114 -10.42 7.97 16.81
C ALA A 114 -10.22 6.71 17.67
N HIS A 115 -9.56 5.69 17.14
CA HIS A 115 -9.25 4.45 17.84
C HIS A 115 -7.89 4.46 18.56
N HIS A 116 -7.20 5.60 18.61
CA HIS A 116 -5.88 5.75 19.25
C HIS A 116 -4.86 4.71 18.77
N ILE A 117 -4.79 4.53 17.45
CA ILE A 117 -3.86 3.57 16.83
C ILE A 117 -2.42 3.98 17.17
N GLN A 118 -1.66 3.02 17.72
CA GLN A 118 -0.29 3.23 18.15
C GLN A 118 0.67 3.50 16.99
N LYS A 119 0.40 2.91 15.82
CA LYS A 119 1.24 3.07 14.62
C LYS A 119 0.45 2.82 13.35
N LEU A 120 0.52 3.76 12.41
CA LEU A 120 0.08 3.59 11.02
C LEU A 120 1.31 3.44 10.11
N CYS A 121 1.30 2.44 9.23
CA CYS A 121 2.21 2.36 8.08
C CYS A 121 1.40 2.54 6.80
N HIS A 122 1.66 3.63 6.07
CA HIS A 122 1.00 3.93 4.80
C HIS A 122 1.91 3.64 3.61
N VAL A 123 1.41 2.87 2.65
CA VAL A 123 2.10 2.65 1.37
C VAL A 123 1.73 3.75 0.40
N SER A 124 2.62 4.72 0.23
CA SER A 124 2.54 5.76 -0.79
C SER A 124 3.17 5.28 -2.12
N SER A 125 3.92 6.12 -2.78
CA SER A 125 4.63 5.80 -4.03
C SER A 125 5.66 6.89 -4.31
N VAL A 126 6.76 6.58 -4.99
CA VAL A 126 7.66 7.61 -5.54
C VAL A 126 6.91 8.60 -6.45
N ALA A 127 5.80 8.16 -7.06
CA ALA A 127 4.94 9.04 -7.85
C ALA A 127 4.31 10.17 -7.03
N ALA A 128 4.18 10.03 -5.70
CA ALA A 128 3.63 11.07 -4.83
C ALA A 128 4.63 12.18 -4.52
N ILE A 129 5.92 11.93 -4.67
CA ILE A 129 6.98 12.93 -4.46
C ILE A 129 7.03 13.89 -5.64
N GLY A 130 6.69 13.45 -6.85
CA GLY A 130 6.67 14.28 -8.04
C GLY A 130 7.96 14.19 -8.86
N ASN A 131 8.23 15.24 -9.63
CA ASN A 131 9.37 15.31 -10.54
C ASN A 131 10.26 16.52 -10.19
N THR A 132 11.57 16.38 -10.42
CA THR A 132 12.50 17.50 -10.32
C THR A 132 12.61 18.24 -11.65
N ILE A 133 12.78 19.57 -11.59
CA ILE A 133 12.87 20.41 -12.77
C ILE A 133 14.23 20.23 -13.50
N ASN A 134 15.28 19.87 -12.77
CA ASN A 134 16.69 19.90 -13.25
C ASN A 134 17.34 18.50 -13.25
N SER A 135 16.60 17.41 -13.43
CA SER A 135 17.15 16.04 -13.36
C SER A 135 17.95 15.73 -12.08
N ALA A 136 17.71 16.49 -11.01
CA ALA A 136 18.30 16.20 -9.71
C ALA A 136 17.72 14.89 -9.16
N PRO A 137 18.46 14.14 -8.33
CA PRO A 137 17.91 12.98 -7.64
C PRO A 137 16.65 13.34 -6.85
N ILE A 138 15.63 12.51 -6.92
CA ILE A 138 14.39 12.66 -6.16
C ILE A 138 14.59 11.98 -4.80
N ASP A 139 14.33 12.71 -3.72
CA ASP A 139 14.38 12.23 -2.35
C ASP A 139 13.15 12.70 -1.56
N GLU A 140 13.08 12.36 -0.27
CA GLU A 140 11.99 12.73 0.62
C GLU A 140 11.86 14.23 0.88
N LYS A 141 12.88 15.02 0.55
CA LYS A 141 12.89 16.48 0.68
C LYS A 141 12.46 17.20 -0.59
N THR A 142 12.30 16.44 -1.68
CA THR A 142 11.91 17.00 -2.98
C THR A 142 10.49 17.56 -2.88
N PRO A 143 10.28 18.87 -3.13
CA PRO A 143 8.96 19.47 -3.04
C PRO A 143 8.07 19.00 -4.19
N TRP A 144 6.79 18.80 -3.90
CA TRP A 144 5.81 18.55 -4.93
C TRP A 144 5.63 19.78 -5.83
N VAL A 145 5.72 19.56 -7.14
CA VAL A 145 5.46 20.60 -8.14
C VAL A 145 4.21 20.21 -8.93
N ASN A 146 3.19 21.07 -8.90
CA ASN A 146 2.03 20.89 -9.76
C ASN A 146 2.45 21.08 -11.23
N SER A 147 2.26 20.06 -12.04
CA SER A 147 2.62 20.05 -13.45
C SER A 147 1.58 19.29 -14.27
N PRO A 148 1.28 19.74 -15.50
CA PRO A 148 0.42 19.01 -16.44
C PRO A 148 0.92 17.60 -16.77
N ILE A 149 2.20 17.30 -16.57
CA ILE A 149 2.79 15.98 -16.80
C ILE A 149 2.53 14.99 -15.65
N ASN A 150 2.07 15.49 -14.49
CA ASN A 150 1.73 14.62 -13.38
C ASN A 150 0.53 13.74 -13.73
N SER A 151 0.70 12.44 -13.67
CA SER A 151 -0.41 11.51 -13.91
C SER A 151 -1.51 11.68 -12.86
N CYS A 152 -2.75 11.32 -13.22
CA CYS A 152 -3.85 11.32 -12.25
C CYS A 152 -3.58 10.38 -11.06
N TYR A 153 -2.84 9.30 -11.30
CA TYR A 153 -2.38 8.40 -10.24
C TYR A 153 -1.42 9.11 -9.29
N ALA A 154 -0.39 9.78 -9.84
CA ALA A 154 0.57 10.56 -9.02
C ALA A 154 -0.15 11.59 -8.15
N LEU A 155 -1.07 12.37 -8.74
CA LEU A 155 -1.87 13.33 -8.00
C LEU A 155 -2.75 12.67 -6.91
N SER A 156 -3.33 11.50 -7.19
CA SER A 156 -4.12 10.78 -6.19
C SER A 156 -3.27 10.30 -5.02
N LYS A 157 -2.07 9.80 -5.28
CA LYS A 157 -1.14 9.35 -4.24
C LYS A 157 -0.61 10.51 -3.41
N HIS A 158 -0.22 11.61 -4.07
CA HIS A 158 0.21 12.81 -3.37
C HIS A 158 -0.88 13.34 -2.42
N ARG A 159 -2.11 13.50 -2.90
CA ARG A 159 -3.22 13.98 -2.05
C ARG A 159 -3.57 13.02 -0.93
N SER A 160 -3.53 11.71 -1.17
CA SER A 160 -3.72 10.71 -0.11
C SER A 160 -2.61 10.78 0.94
N GLU A 161 -1.37 11.01 0.52
CA GLU A 161 -0.25 11.19 1.43
C GLU A 161 -0.39 12.46 2.27
N MET A 162 -0.92 13.55 1.71
CA MET A 162 -1.22 14.78 2.47
C MET A 162 -2.21 14.53 3.62
N GLU A 163 -3.17 13.61 3.45
CA GLU A 163 -4.07 13.20 4.53
C GLU A 163 -3.32 12.49 5.67
N VAL A 164 -2.32 11.67 5.33
CA VAL A 164 -1.47 11.04 6.36
C VAL A 164 -0.62 12.08 7.08
N TRP A 165 -0.06 13.07 6.35
CA TRP A 165 0.67 14.19 6.95
C TRP A 165 -0.23 15.03 7.85
N ARG A 166 -1.49 15.28 7.46
CA ARG A 166 -2.49 15.91 8.33
C ARG A 166 -2.65 15.11 9.64
N GLY A 167 -2.86 13.79 9.53
CA GLY A 167 -2.97 12.93 10.70
C GLY A 167 -1.73 12.99 11.62
N ILE A 168 -0.52 13.05 11.05
CA ILE A 168 0.72 13.20 11.82
C ILE A 168 0.72 14.52 12.60
N HIS A 169 0.29 15.64 11.96
CA HIS A 169 0.16 16.93 12.64
C HIS A 169 -0.91 16.93 13.74
N GLU A 170 -1.92 16.07 13.61
CA GLU A 170 -2.95 15.86 14.64
C GLU A 170 -2.54 14.85 15.72
N GLY A 171 -1.28 14.36 15.69
CA GLY A 171 -0.71 13.47 16.70
C GLY A 171 -0.69 11.99 16.35
N LEU A 172 -1.07 11.59 15.14
CA LEU A 172 -0.97 10.21 14.68
C LEU A 172 0.50 9.81 14.51
N ASN A 173 0.92 8.75 15.17
CA ASN A 173 2.23 8.15 14.91
C ASN A 173 2.15 7.32 13.62
N ALA A 174 2.64 7.89 12.52
CA ALA A 174 2.62 7.23 11.23
C ALA A 174 4.00 7.18 10.57
N VAL A 175 4.18 6.21 9.69
CA VAL A 175 5.30 6.10 8.76
C VAL A 175 4.74 5.97 7.34
N ILE A 176 5.37 6.67 6.40
CA ILE A 176 5.02 6.65 4.98
C ILE A 176 6.16 5.97 4.23
N ILE A 177 5.84 5.01 3.39
CA ILE A 177 6.81 4.38 2.48
C ILE A 177 6.44 4.75 1.05
N CYS A 178 7.46 5.16 0.28
CA CYS A 178 7.32 5.59 -1.12
C CYS A 178 8.04 4.61 -2.05
N PRO A 179 7.51 3.41 -2.29
CA PRO A 179 8.17 2.43 -3.14
C PRO A 179 8.15 2.87 -4.61
N ALA A 180 9.20 2.49 -5.34
CA ALA A 180 9.26 2.51 -6.79
C ALA A 180 8.29 1.46 -7.39
N ILE A 181 8.51 1.00 -8.63
CA ILE A 181 7.68 -0.05 -9.24
C ILE A 181 7.89 -1.35 -8.48
N ILE A 182 6.85 -1.79 -7.76
CA ILE A 182 6.91 -3.01 -6.95
C ILE A 182 6.77 -4.23 -7.85
N MET A 183 7.74 -5.13 -7.80
CA MET A 183 7.78 -6.36 -8.55
C MET A 183 7.74 -7.56 -7.62
N GLY A 184 7.07 -8.63 -8.04
CA GLY A 184 7.04 -9.87 -7.25
C GLY A 184 6.00 -10.87 -7.74
N PRO A 185 5.97 -12.08 -7.14
CA PRO A 185 4.98 -13.09 -7.46
C PRO A 185 3.56 -12.55 -7.26
N GLY A 186 2.78 -12.51 -8.32
CA GLY A 186 1.46 -11.90 -8.31
C GLY A 186 0.60 -12.34 -9.49
N LYS A 187 -0.56 -11.70 -9.64
CA LYS A 187 -1.44 -11.92 -10.80
C LYS A 187 -0.86 -11.22 -12.01
N TRP A 188 -0.37 -11.99 -12.98
CA TRP A 188 0.24 -11.46 -14.21
C TRP A 188 -0.73 -10.70 -15.13
N GLU A 189 -2.02 -10.69 -14.79
CA GLU A 189 -3.07 -9.96 -15.50
C GLU A 189 -3.32 -8.56 -14.95
N LYS A 190 -2.68 -8.19 -13.81
CA LYS A 190 -2.98 -6.93 -13.11
C LYS A 190 -1.74 -6.27 -12.51
N GLY A 191 -1.77 -4.94 -12.45
CA GLY A 191 -0.74 -4.13 -11.79
C GLY A 191 0.63 -4.26 -12.42
N SER A 192 1.68 -4.06 -11.64
CA SER A 192 3.07 -4.14 -12.08
C SER A 192 3.49 -5.55 -12.53
N SER A 193 2.83 -6.59 -12.02
CA SER A 193 3.08 -7.97 -12.46
C SER A 193 2.75 -8.22 -13.93
N MET A 194 1.94 -7.35 -14.56
CA MET A 194 1.71 -7.39 -16.01
C MET A 194 3.00 -7.18 -16.82
N ILE A 195 3.99 -6.48 -16.27
CA ILE A 195 5.28 -6.25 -16.93
C ILE A 195 5.93 -7.59 -17.24
N PHE A 196 5.93 -8.55 -16.30
CA PHE A 196 6.46 -9.91 -16.54
C PHE A 196 5.76 -10.59 -17.72
N LYS A 197 4.43 -10.50 -17.79
CA LYS A 197 3.66 -11.08 -18.87
C LYS A 197 3.99 -10.44 -20.24
N GLN A 198 4.19 -9.13 -20.26
CA GLN A 198 4.54 -8.41 -21.48
C GLN A 198 5.95 -8.78 -21.94
N VAL A 199 6.92 -8.81 -21.02
CA VAL A 199 8.31 -9.24 -21.34
C VAL A 199 8.33 -10.68 -21.85
N TRP A 200 7.58 -11.58 -21.21
CA TRP A 200 7.47 -12.97 -21.65
C TRP A 200 6.90 -13.13 -23.06
N LYS A 201 5.96 -12.27 -23.45
CA LYS A 201 5.37 -12.26 -24.80
C LYS A 201 6.25 -11.60 -25.84
N GLY A 202 7.34 -10.98 -25.46
CA GLY A 202 8.20 -10.17 -26.31
C GLY A 202 7.67 -8.74 -26.50
N PHE A 203 8.54 -7.76 -26.23
CA PHE A 203 8.26 -6.36 -26.55
C PHE A 203 8.71 -6.07 -27.97
N SER A 204 7.82 -5.53 -28.79
CA SER A 204 8.15 -5.02 -30.12
C SER A 204 8.77 -3.61 -30.08
N PHE A 205 8.60 -2.90 -28.97
CA PHE A 205 9.08 -1.52 -28.77
C PHE A 205 9.63 -1.37 -27.35
N TYR A 206 10.61 -0.47 -27.18
CA TYR A 206 11.09 -0.05 -25.86
C TYR A 206 10.99 1.48 -25.73
N ALA A 207 10.72 1.97 -24.54
CA ALA A 207 10.82 3.38 -24.21
C ALA A 207 12.21 3.70 -23.66
N SER A 208 12.81 4.79 -24.10
CA SER A 208 14.02 5.31 -23.47
C SER A 208 13.68 5.87 -22.09
N GLY A 209 14.53 5.61 -21.12
CA GLY A 209 14.38 6.10 -19.75
C GLY A 209 14.77 5.06 -18.72
N THR A 210 14.85 5.48 -17.47
CA THR A 210 15.15 4.64 -16.31
C THR A 210 13.98 4.64 -15.35
N ASN A 211 13.72 3.50 -14.71
CA ASN A 211 12.74 3.37 -13.65
C ASN A 211 13.37 2.56 -12.50
N GLY A 212 13.02 2.93 -11.26
CA GLY A 212 13.34 2.12 -10.10
C GLY A 212 12.38 0.94 -9.98
N PHE A 213 12.91 -0.21 -9.58
CA PHE A 213 12.16 -1.41 -9.26
C PHE A 213 12.54 -1.88 -7.87
N VAL A 214 11.57 -2.39 -7.13
CA VAL A 214 11.78 -2.93 -5.79
C VAL A 214 11.04 -4.26 -5.65
N ASP A 215 11.64 -5.22 -4.97
CA ASP A 215 11.00 -6.49 -4.68
C ASP A 215 9.89 -6.30 -3.63
N VAL A 216 8.74 -6.91 -3.85
CA VAL A 216 7.61 -6.85 -2.93
C VAL A 216 7.94 -7.37 -1.52
N ARG A 217 8.89 -8.30 -1.43
CA ARG A 217 9.37 -8.86 -0.16
C ARG A 217 10.14 -7.82 0.64
N ASP A 218 10.95 -7.01 -0.03
CA ASP A 218 11.69 -5.92 0.61
C ASP A 218 10.73 -4.82 1.07
N VAL A 219 9.73 -4.49 0.26
CA VAL A 219 8.66 -3.57 0.68
C VAL A 219 7.97 -4.08 1.93
N ALA A 220 7.55 -5.35 1.96
CA ALA A 220 6.90 -5.93 3.13
C ALA A 220 7.82 -5.95 4.37
N ASN A 221 9.11 -6.27 4.21
CA ASN A 221 10.11 -6.24 5.28
C ASN A 221 10.26 -4.84 5.87
N VAL A 222 10.44 -3.84 4.99
CA VAL A 222 10.57 -2.44 5.42
C VAL A 222 9.31 -1.94 6.10
N MET A 223 8.11 -2.39 5.70
CA MET A 223 6.86 -2.03 6.38
C MET A 223 6.82 -2.54 7.83
N ILE A 224 7.31 -3.74 8.09
CA ILE A 224 7.28 -4.36 9.43
C ILE A 224 8.29 -3.70 10.38
N GLN A 225 9.49 -3.37 9.91
CA GLN A 225 10.56 -2.82 10.73
C GLN A 225 10.15 -1.54 11.50
N PRO A 226 9.69 -0.44 10.85
CA PRO A 226 9.33 0.78 11.55
C PRO A 226 8.13 0.63 12.47
N VAL A 227 7.24 -0.32 12.17
CA VAL A 227 6.04 -0.59 12.98
C VAL A 227 6.40 -1.45 14.20
N SER A 228 7.45 -2.24 14.12
CA SER A 228 7.95 -3.06 15.24
C SER A 228 8.84 -2.27 16.19
N TYR A 229 9.56 -1.24 15.71
CA TYR A 229 10.43 -0.40 16.52
C TYR A 229 9.71 0.89 16.92
N THR A 230 9.50 1.10 18.21
CA THR A 230 8.81 2.28 18.76
C THR A 230 9.58 3.59 18.66
N HIS A 231 10.85 3.59 18.22
CA HIS A 231 11.76 4.74 18.24
C HIS A 231 12.32 5.17 16.88
N LEU A 232 11.91 4.58 15.76
CA LEU A 232 12.29 5.06 14.43
C LEU A 232 11.33 6.18 13.98
N THR A 233 11.77 7.42 14.15
CA THR A 233 11.10 8.62 13.63
C THR A 233 11.50 8.88 12.16
N LEU A 234 11.44 7.89 11.30
CA LEU A 234 11.57 8.12 9.86
C LEU A 234 10.16 8.32 9.30
N PRO A 235 9.77 9.56 8.98
CA PRO A 235 8.43 9.82 8.46
C PRO A 235 8.21 9.21 7.07
N THR A 236 9.29 9.10 6.29
CA THR A 236 9.23 8.59 4.91
C THR A 236 10.45 7.73 4.61
N ILE A 237 10.25 6.57 4.00
CA ILE A 237 11.31 5.71 3.49
C ILE A 237 11.15 5.61 1.98
N LEU A 238 12.11 6.13 1.24
CA LEU A 238 12.19 5.99 -0.21
C LEU A 238 12.88 4.67 -0.54
N LEU A 239 12.14 3.75 -1.19
CA LEU A 239 12.67 2.50 -1.72
C LEU A 239 12.83 2.65 -3.24
N VAL A 240 14.05 2.78 -3.70
CA VAL A 240 14.42 2.91 -5.13
C VAL A 240 14.88 1.57 -5.68
#